data_d3e46b559749495e25e4f04df2b80e86
#
_entry.id   d3e46b559749495e25e4f04df2b80e86
#
_cell.length_a   1.000
_cell.length_b   1.000
_cell.length_c   1.000
_cell.angle_alpha   90.00
_cell.angle_beta   90.00
_cell.angle_gamma   90.00
#
_symmetry.space_group_name_H-M   'P 1'
#
loop_
_entity.id
_entity.type
_entity.pdbx_description
1 polymer ?
#
loop_
_entity_poly.entity_id
_entity_poly.type
_entity_poly.pdbx_seq_one_letter_code
_entity_poly.pdbx_strand_id
1 'polypeptide(L)'
;NPYRPNHMGIEIGKVIDYKNGFAKVLLKDNLSLLDGIRIIDKSDNGFIVTKMFKNKKEVEKAFKNDVIEIKVDKVNINTIVVKTKDNELINEIKKEINSKKRKLSLNGKIIIHKNKPIHLIVYLDDKCIELDGDLVDSSINNPTTKEDVLKRFKKLGNTNFIFDNLDVEID
;
A
#
# COMPACT_ATOMS: atom_id res chain seq x y z
N ASN A 1 10.15 -26.10 -1.04
CA ASN A 1 10.89 -26.68 -2.16
C ASN A 1 12.14 -27.38 -1.64
N PRO A 2 12.27 -28.72 -1.73
CA PRO A 2 13.40 -29.46 -1.20
C PRO A 2 14.74 -29.21 -1.94
N TYR A 3 14.70 -28.57 -3.09
CA TYR A 3 15.88 -28.45 -3.96
C TYR A 3 16.54 -27.07 -3.96
N ARG A 4 15.84 -26.02 -3.56
CA ARG A 4 16.39 -24.65 -3.52
C ARG A 4 15.76 -23.82 -2.41
N PRO A 5 16.56 -23.07 -1.63
CA PRO A 5 16.06 -22.19 -0.57
C PRO A 5 15.33 -20.94 -1.11
N ASN A 6 15.52 -20.61 -2.40
CA ASN A 6 15.00 -19.40 -3.00
C ASN A 6 13.62 -19.60 -3.63
N HIS A 7 12.82 -18.54 -3.65
CA HIS A 7 11.51 -18.50 -4.28
C HIS A 7 11.63 -18.82 -5.77
N MET A 8 10.89 -19.83 -6.25
CA MET A 8 10.95 -20.29 -7.65
C MET A 8 10.36 -19.29 -8.64
N GLY A 9 9.46 -18.41 -8.18
CA GLY A 9 8.70 -17.51 -9.06
C GLY A 9 7.57 -18.23 -9.82
N ILE A 10 6.88 -17.47 -10.65
CA ILE A 10 5.81 -17.95 -11.53
C ILE A 10 6.32 -17.93 -12.97
N GLU A 11 6.14 -19.01 -13.73
CA GLU A 11 6.52 -19.04 -15.14
C GLU A 11 5.72 -18.03 -15.93
N ILE A 12 6.41 -17.09 -16.57
CA ILE A 12 5.79 -16.02 -17.37
C ILE A 12 6.19 -16.07 -18.84
N GLY A 13 7.06 -16.95 -19.24
CA GLY A 13 7.46 -17.05 -20.63
C GLY A 13 8.66 -17.95 -20.89
N LYS A 14 9.09 -17.92 -22.14
CA LYS A 14 10.20 -18.75 -22.64
C LYS A 14 11.04 -17.96 -23.61
N VAL A 15 12.36 -18.10 -23.53
CA VAL A 15 13.29 -17.52 -24.50
C VAL A 15 13.16 -18.28 -25.82
N ILE A 16 12.80 -17.56 -26.88
CA ILE A 16 12.63 -18.11 -28.23
C ILE A 16 13.79 -17.78 -29.19
N ASP A 17 14.55 -16.72 -28.88
CA ASP A 17 15.72 -16.29 -29.68
C ASP A 17 16.68 -15.48 -28.80
N TYR A 18 17.95 -15.44 -29.18
CA TYR A 18 18.97 -14.61 -28.52
C TYR A 18 19.91 -14.04 -29.56
N LYS A 19 20.01 -12.70 -29.63
CA LYS A 19 20.90 -12.02 -30.58
C LYS A 19 21.39 -10.69 -30.02
N ASN A 20 22.69 -10.41 -30.17
CA ASN A 20 23.30 -9.11 -29.83
C ASN A 20 23.04 -8.63 -28.39
N GLY A 21 23.03 -9.54 -27.42
CA GLY A 21 22.78 -9.20 -26.00
C GLY A 21 21.29 -9.02 -25.65
N PHE A 22 20.38 -9.40 -26.56
CA PHE A 22 18.94 -9.35 -26.32
C PHE A 22 18.33 -10.75 -26.43
N ALA A 23 17.57 -11.12 -25.42
CA ALA A 23 16.72 -12.30 -25.47
C ALA A 23 15.32 -11.90 -25.97
N LYS A 24 14.81 -12.65 -26.94
CA LYS A 24 13.39 -12.61 -27.30
C LYS A 24 12.64 -13.60 -26.44
N VAL A 25 11.63 -13.09 -25.72
CA VAL A 25 10.82 -13.89 -24.82
C VAL A 25 9.37 -13.90 -25.33
N LEU A 26 8.83 -15.09 -25.55
CA LEU A 26 7.39 -15.27 -25.76
C LEU A 26 6.73 -15.36 -24.39
N LEU A 27 5.85 -14.40 -24.10
CA LEU A 27 5.17 -14.30 -22.83
C LEU A 27 3.97 -15.24 -22.71
N LYS A 28 3.85 -15.89 -21.57
CA LYS A 28 2.67 -16.68 -21.15
C LYS A 28 1.78 -15.91 -20.18
N ASP A 29 2.33 -14.84 -19.58
CA ASP A 29 1.65 -13.93 -18.66
C ASP A 29 2.21 -12.51 -18.83
N ASN A 30 1.56 -11.53 -18.20
CA ASN A 30 1.93 -10.12 -18.29
C ASN A 30 3.29 -9.83 -17.65
N LEU A 31 4.00 -8.86 -18.20
CA LEU A 31 5.26 -8.35 -17.67
C LEU A 31 5.27 -6.83 -17.74
N SER A 32 5.67 -6.20 -16.63
CA SER A 32 5.75 -4.74 -16.51
C SER A 32 7.19 -4.31 -16.15
N LEU A 33 7.53 -3.05 -16.42
CA LEU A 33 8.78 -2.49 -15.90
C LEU A 33 8.80 -2.57 -14.37
N LEU A 34 9.99 -2.73 -13.83
CA LEU A 34 10.26 -2.92 -12.41
C LEU A 34 9.81 -4.27 -11.84
N ASP A 35 9.23 -5.16 -12.65
CA ASP A 35 9.06 -6.55 -12.25
C ASP A 35 10.43 -7.21 -12.06
N GLY A 36 10.51 -8.10 -11.10
CA GLY A 36 11.67 -8.98 -10.93
C GLY A 36 11.47 -10.26 -11.71
N ILE A 37 12.42 -10.60 -12.57
CA ILE A 37 12.41 -11.85 -13.32
C ILE A 37 13.66 -12.64 -13.07
N ARG A 38 13.58 -13.93 -13.37
CA ARG A 38 14.71 -14.85 -13.36
C ARG A 38 14.67 -15.73 -14.60
N ILE A 39 15.81 -15.92 -15.22
CA ILE A 39 15.98 -16.85 -16.32
C ILE A 39 16.57 -18.13 -15.74
N ILE A 40 15.85 -19.23 -15.87
CA ILE A 40 16.20 -20.52 -15.25
C ILE A 40 17.20 -21.27 -16.16
N ASP A 41 18.41 -20.82 -16.18
CA ASP A 41 19.54 -21.50 -16.81
C ASP A 41 20.59 -21.95 -15.77
N LYS A 42 21.77 -22.35 -16.22
CA LYS A 42 22.86 -22.76 -15.32
C LYS A 42 23.34 -21.63 -14.40
N SER A 43 23.22 -20.39 -14.83
CA SER A 43 23.66 -19.20 -14.09
C SER A 43 22.61 -18.70 -13.08
N ASP A 44 21.35 -19.08 -13.25
CA ASP A 44 20.21 -18.73 -12.35
C ASP A 44 20.15 -17.22 -12.04
N ASN A 45 20.30 -16.40 -13.07
CA ASN A 45 20.38 -14.95 -12.94
C ASN A 45 18.99 -14.31 -12.79
N GLY A 46 18.79 -13.59 -11.67
CA GLY A 46 17.62 -12.76 -11.43
C GLY A 46 17.96 -11.28 -11.57
N PHE A 47 17.06 -10.50 -12.17
CA PHE A 47 17.21 -9.06 -12.32
C PHE A 47 15.87 -8.35 -12.42
N ILE A 48 15.91 -7.02 -12.27
CA ILE A 48 14.75 -6.15 -12.42
C ILE A 48 14.67 -5.70 -13.89
N VAL A 49 13.48 -5.78 -14.48
CA VAL A 49 13.24 -5.32 -15.85
C VAL A 49 13.21 -3.79 -15.87
N THR A 50 14.29 -3.18 -16.33
CA THR A 50 14.38 -1.72 -16.44
C THR A 50 14.02 -1.21 -17.83
N LYS A 51 14.16 -2.06 -18.86
CA LYS A 51 13.79 -1.77 -20.24
C LYS A 51 13.33 -3.03 -20.94
N MET A 52 12.28 -2.92 -21.74
CA MET A 52 11.85 -3.98 -22.66
C MET A 52 11.33 -3.37 -23.96
N PHE A 53 11.43 -4.15 -25.03
CA PHE A 53 11.01 -3.70 -26.36
C PHE A 53 10.02 -4.70 -26.95
N LYS A 54 9.03 -4.18 -27.65
CA LYS A 54 8.11 -4.94 -28.48
C LYS A 54 8.12 -4.37 -29.88
N ASN A 55 8.42 -5.18 -30.90
CA ASN A 55 8.55 -4.71 -32.28
C ASN A 55 9.51 -3.51 -32.42
N LYS A 56 10.67 -3.56 -31.76
CA LYS A 56 11.70 -2.49 -31.71
C LYS A 56 11.25 -1.17 -31.06
N LYS A 57 10.08 -1.11 -30.45
CA LYS A 57 9.60 0.03 -29.66
C LYS A 57 9.71 -0.27 -28.18
N GLU A 58 10.23 0.67 -27.41
CA GLU A 58 10.27 0.55 -25.96
C GLU A 58 8.83 0.58 -25.40
N VAL A 59 8.53 -0.34 -24.48
CA VAL A 59 7.21 -0.47 -23.85
C VAL A 59 7.36 -0.65 -22.34
N GLU A 60 6.41 -0.13 -21.59
CA GLU A 60 6.38 -0.25 -20.14
C GLU A 60 5.69 -1.53 -19.67
N LYS A 61 4.79 -2.06 -20.49
CA LYS A 61 4.00 -3.25 -20.21
C LYS A 61 3.83 -4.11 -21.45
N ALA A 62 3.89 -5.41 -21.28
CA ALA A 62 3.60 -6.40 -22.29
C ALA A 62 2.65 -7.45 -21.74
N PHE A 63 1.88 -8.08 -22.63
CA PHE A 63 0.78 -8.97 -22.28
C PHE A 63 1.07 -10.38 -22.70
N LYS A 64 0.28 -11.31 -22.20
CA LYS A 64 0.28 -12.70 -22.61
C LYS A 64 0.25 -12.83 -24.16
N ASN A 65 1.08 -13.71 -24.70
CA ASN A 65 1.33 -13.96 -26.12
C ASN A 65 2.13 -12.89 -26.85
N ASP A 66 2.58 -11.84 -26.18
CA ASP A 66 3.52 -10.89 -26.78
C ASP A 66 4.93 -11.49 -26.88
N VAL A 67 5.65 -11.09 -27.90
CA VAL A 67 7.09 -11.32 -28.01
C VAL A 67 7.80 -10.02 -27.66
N ILE A 68 8.62 -10.09 -26.62
CA ILE A 68 9.42 -8.94 -26.14
C ILE A 68 10.92 -9.23 -26.27
N GLU A 69 11.69 -8.15 -26.34
CA GLU A 69 13.13 -8.19 -26.27
C GLU A 69 13.61 -7.52 -24.99
N ILE A 70 14.43 -8.24 -24.21
CA ILE A 70 15.06 -7.75 -22.97
C ILE A 70 16.56 -7.92 -23.06
N LYS A 71 17.31 -6.94 -22.55
CA LYS A 71 18.77 -7.02 -22.50
C LYS A 71 19.19 -7.98 -21.41
N VAL A 72 19.95 -9.01 -21.77
CA VAL A 72 20.49 -10.01 -20.84
C VAL A 72 21.86 -10.45 -21.32
N ASP A 73 22.66 -10.98 -20.39
CA ASP A 73 23.86 -11.71 -20.75
C ASP A 73 23.50 -12.97 -21.54
N LYS A 74 24.49 -13.76 -21.90
CA LYS A 74 24.29 -14.97 -22.70
C LYS A 74 23.24 -15.90 -22.07
N VAL A 75 22.22 -16.26 -22.85
CA VAL A 75 21.15 -17.19 -22.47
C VAL A 75 20.88 -18.20 -23.57
N ASN A 76 20.44 -19.39 -23.18
CA ASN A 76 20.07 -20.45 -24.14
C ASN A 76 18.63 -20.28 -24.60
N ILE A 77 18.37 -20.63 -25.86
CA ILE A 77 17.02 -20.75 -26.40
C ILE A 77 16.27 -21.86 -25.63
N ASN A 78 14.98 -21.71 -25.50
CA ASN A 78 14.10 -22.61 -24.74
C ASN A 78 14.23 -22.50 -23.21
N THR A 79 14.98 -21.57 -22.69
CA THR A 79 15.07 -21.31 -21.24
C THR A 79 13.79 -20.69 -20.72
N ILE A 80 13.33 -21.16 -19.56
CA ILE A 80 12.12 -20.66 -18.89
C ILE A 80 12.44 -19.33 -18.20
N VAL A 81 11.51 -18.39 -18.31
CA VAL A 81 11.52 -17.10 -17.61
C VAL A 81 10.43 -17.12 -16.55
N VAL A 82 10.79 -16.81 -15.32
CA VAL A 82 9.86 -16.72 -14.19
C VAL A 82 9.83 -15.31 -13.62
N LYS A 83 8.66 -14.88 -13.15
CA LYS A 83 8.48 -13.64 -12.38
C LYS A 83 8.67 -13.96 -10.91
N THR A 84 9.60 -13.27 -10.26
CA THR A 84 9.88 -13.43 -8.83
C THR A 84 9.36 -12.26 -7.99
N LYS A 85 9.06 -11.13 -8.65
CA LYS A 85 8.49 -9.93 -8.04
C LYS A 85 7.52 -9.29 -9.02
N ASP A 86 6.29 -9.08 -8.59
CA ASP A 86 5.27 -8.33 -9.32
C ASP A 86 5.18 -6.91 -8.75
N ASN A 87 5.65 -5.94 -9.51
CA ASN A 87 5.71 -4.55 -9.05
C ASN A 87 4.33 -3.89 -9.03
N GLU A 88 3.44 -4.22 -9.98
CA GLU A 88 2.07 -3.69 -10.00
C GLU A 88 1.30 -4.16 -8.77
N LEU A 89 1.32 -5.47 -8.49
CA LEU A 89 0.67 -6.05 -7.33
C LEU A 89 1.19 -5.46 -6.01
N ILE A 90 2.50 -5.30 -5.88
CA ILE A 90 3.10 -4.67 -4.68
C ILE A 90 2.60 -3.24 -4.49
N ASN A 91 2.49 -2.47 -5.58
CA ASN A 91 2.01 -1.09 -5.51
C ASN A 91 0.52 -1.02 -5.17
N GLU A 92 -0.30 -1.92 -5.70
CA GLU A 92 -1.71 -2.05 -5.36
C GLU A 92 -1.89 -2.38 -3.88
N ILE A 93 -1.18 -3.40 -3.37
CA ILE A 93 -1.21 -3.77 -1.95
C ILE A 93 -0.77 -2.61 -1.05
N LYS A 94 0.30 -1.88 -1.42
CA LYS A 94 0.74 -0.70 -0.66
C LYS A 94 -0.32 0.40 -0.64
N LYS A 95 -1.00 0.65 -1.76
CA LYS A 95 -2.12 1.61 -1.82
C LYS A 95 -3.26 1.15 -0.92
N GLU A 96 -3.63 -0.12 -0.95
CA GLU A 96 -4.67 -0.67 -0.09
C GLU A 96 -4.32 -0.58 1.40
N ILE A 97 -3.10 -0.95 1.79
CA ILE A 97 -2.64 -0.83 3.19
C ILE A 97 -2.70 0.62 3.65
N ASN A 98 -2.28 1.57 2.80
CA ASN A 98 -2.29 2.98 3.14
C ASN A 98 -3.70 3.58 3.16
N SER A 99 -4.63 3.09 2.31
CA SER A 99 -6.01 3.57 2.24
C SER A 99 -6.90 2.95 3.33
N LYS A 100 -6.67 1.69 3.67
CA LYS A 100 -7.40 0.94 4.70
C LYS A 100 -6.65 0.95 6.03
N LYS A 101 -6.31 2.10 6.57
CA LYS A 101 -6.06 2.20 8.01
C LYS A 101 -7.38 1.84 8.69
N ARG A 102 -7.49 0.60 9.20
CA ARG A 102 -8.62 0.22 10.05
C ARG A 102 -8.64 1.18 11.22
N LYS A 103 -9.63 2.05 11.23
CA LYS A 103 -9.86 2.94 12.35
C LYS A 103 -10.69 2.19 13.38
N LEU A 104 -10.27 2.29 14.62
CA LEU A 104 -11.03 1.79 15.76
C LEU A 104 -12.11 2.81 16.11
N SER A 105 -13.33 2.36 16.21
CA SER A 105 -14.49 3.19 16.57
C SER A 105 -14.49 3.47 18.05
N LEU A 106 -14.59 4.75 18.38
CA LEU A 106 -14.72 5.24 19.74
C LEU A 106 -16.11 5.82 19.96
N ASN A 107 -16.63 5.65 21.15
CA ASN A 107 -17.72 6.46 21.66
C ASN A 107 -17.18 7.41 22.73
N GLY A 108 -17.76 8.57 22.89
CA GLY A 108 -17.29 9.51 23.89
C GLY A 108 -18.31 10.53 24.32
N LYS A 109 -17.99 11.19 25.42
CA LYS A 109 -18.74 12.34 25.94
C LYS A 109 -17.76 13.44 26.33
N ILE A 110 -18.07 14.66 25.92
CA ILE A 110 -17.33 15.87 26.31
C ILE A 110 -18.25 16.70 27.19
N ILE A 111 -17.73 17.12 28.34
CA ILE A 111 -18.44 17.96 29.30
C ILE A 111 -17.66 19.27 29.45
N ILE A 112 -18.33 20.36 29.16
CA ILE A 112 -17.76 21.72 29.19
C ILE A 112 -18.62 22.59 30.08
N HIS A 113 -18.15 22.87 31.27
CA HIS A 113 -18.81 23.77 32.21
C HIS A 113 -17.91 24.93 32.55
N LYS A 114 -18.48 26.12 32.63
CA LYS A 114 -17.77 27.33 33.02
C LYS A 114 -17.05 27.15 34.38
N ASN A 115 -15.81 27.62 34.46
CA ASN A 115 -14.94 27.54 35.64
C ASN A 115 -14.61 26.08 36.09
N LYS A 116 -14.78 25.08 35.18
CA LYS A 116 -14.33 23.70 35.40
C LYS A 116 -13.40 23.29 34.28
N PRO A 117 -12.52 22.31 34.50
CA PRO A 117 -11.76 21.70 33.40
C PRO A 117 -12.71 21.04 32.38
N ILE A 118 -12.31 21.08 31.11
CA ILE A 118 -12.97 20.26 30.10
C ILE A 118 -12.80 18.80 30.50
N HIS A 119 -13.89 18.03 30.56
CA HIS A 119 -13.84 16.62 30.87
C HIS A 119 -14.23 15.80 29.67
N LEU A 120 -13.34 14.87 29.26
CA LEU A 120 -13.53 13.96 28.13
C LEU A 120 -13.58 12.52 28.63
N ILE A 121 -14.64 11.84 28.30
CA ILE A 121 -14.82 10.40 28.56
C ILE A 121 -14.80 9.67 27.21
N VAL A 122 -13.95 8.68 27.06
CA VAL A 122 -13.81 7.88 25.83
C VAL A 122 -14.02 6.41 26.14
N TYR A 123 -14.82 5.77 25.34
CA TYR A 123 -15.12 4.33 25.40
C TYR A 123 -14.57 3.62 24.16
N LEU A 124 -13.84 2.54 24.39
CA LEU A 124 -13.41 1.58 23.37
C LEU A 124 -13.71 0.19 23.88
N ASP A 125 -14.68 -0.48 23.31
CA ASP A 125 -15.22 -1.76 23.79
C ASP A 125 -15.57 -1.67 25.30
N ASP A 126 -14.99 -2.50 26.13
CA ASP A 126 -15.21 -2.52 27.59
C ASP A 126 -14.29 -1.57 28.38
N LYS A 127 -13.47 -0.78 27.67
CA LYS A 127 -12.52 0.16 28.30
C LYS A 127 -13.06 1.57 28.31
N CYS A 128 -12.92 2.23 29.45
CA CYS A 128 -13.25 3.63 29.64
C CYS A 128 -11.99 4.39 30.07
N ILE A 129 -11.78 5.54 29.45
CA ILE A 129 -10.69 6.48 29.78
C ILE A 129 -11.30 7.84 29.99
N GLU A 130 -10.94 8.48 31.09
CA GLU A 130 -11.35 9.84 31.42
C GLU A 130 -10.12 10.77 31.45
N LEU A 131 -10.28 11.96 30.91
CA LEU A 131 -9.23 12.96 30.80
C LEU A 131 -9.79 14.33 31.15
N ASP A 132 -9.04 15.05 31.97
CA ASP A 132 -9.31 16.46 32.25
C ASP A 132 -8.37 17.35 31.42
N GLY A 133 -8.93 18.36 30.79
CA GLY A 133 -8.20 19.36 30.02
C GLY A 133 -8.07 20.68 30.75
N ASP A 134 -7.91 21.76 30.00
CA ASP A 134 -7.76 23.11 30.55
C ASP A 134 -9.07 23.62 31.18
N LEU A 135 -8.92 24.63 32.07
CA LEU A 135 -10.04 25.32 32.69
C LEU A 135 -10.83 26.09 31.62
N VAL A 136 -12.14 26.02 31.71
CA VAL A 136 -13.04 26.71 30.77
C VAL A 136 -13.29 28.14 31.26
N ASP A 137 -12.84 29.10 30.47
CA ASP A 137 -13.14 30.51 30.69
C ASP A 137 -14.43 30.93 29.97
N SER A 138 -14.96 32.09 30.42
CA SER A 138 -16.09 32.71 29.74
C SER A 138 -15.67 33.23 28.36
N SER A 139 -16.49 32.94 27.34
CA SER A 139 -16.28 33.56 26.03
C SER A 139 -16.45 35.07 26.08
N ILE A 140 -15.51 35.80 25.48
CA ILE A 140 -15.55 37.26 25.42
C ILE A 140 -16.42 37.76 24.26
N ASN A 141 -16.38 37.08 23.10
CA ASN A 141 -17.04 37.59 21.89
C ASN A 141 -18.07 36.61 21.29
N ASN A 142 -17.73 35.34 21.12
CA ASN A 142 -18.63 34.34 20.54
C ASN A 142 -18.65 33.08 21.41
N PRO A 143 -19.81 32.64 21.92
CA PRO A 143 -19.90 31.42 22.68
C PRO A 143 -19.60 30.22 21.76
N THR A 144 -18.86 29.26 22.26
CA THR A 144 -18.55 28.02 21.54
C THR A 144 -19.83 27.16 21.46
N THR A 145 -20.20 26.73 20.27
CA THR A 145 -21.35 25.89 20.07
C THR A 145 -21.03 24.39 20.17
N LYS A 146 -22.04 23.57 20.44
CA LYS A 146 -21.88 22.09 20.39
C LYS A 146 -21.30 21.62 19.05
N GLU A 147 -21.72 22.24 17.96
CA GLU A 147 -21.25 21.90 16.61
C GLU A 147 -19.76 22.21 16.42
N ASP A 148 -19.29 23.33 16.96
CA ASP A 148 -17.87 23.70 16.91
C ASP A 148 -17.00 22.70 17.68
N VAL A 149 -17.47 22.28 18.87
CA VAL A 149 -16.83 21.26 19.67
C VAL A 149 -16.76 19.94 18.90
N LEU A 150 -17.87 19.45 18.39
CA LEU A 150 -17.95 18.22 17.60
C LEU A 150 -17.00 18.26 16.40
N LYS A 151 -16.97 19.37 15.66
CA LYS A 151 -16.13 19.54 14.49
C LYS A 151 -14.64 19.50 14.82
N ARG A 152 -14.24 20.00 15.99
CA ARG A 152 -12.85 19.99 16.47
C ARG A 152 -12.45 18.60 16.98
N PHE A 153 -13.23 18.02 17.87
CA PHE A 153 -12.90 16.75 18.52
C PHE A 153 -13.01 15.52 17.59
N LYS A 154 -13.87 15.56 16.56
CA LYS A 154 -13.91 14.51 15.53
C LYS A 154 -12.68 14.50 14.61
N LYS A 155 -11.82 15.54 14.63
CA LYS A 155 -10.58 15.61 13.86
C LYS A 155 -9.45 14.90 14.58
N LEU A 156 -9.42 13.58 14.52
CA LEU A 156 -8.38 12.75 15.14
C LEU A 156 -7.10 12.59 14.30
N GLY A 157 -6.99 13.35 13.20
CA GLY A 157 -5.79 13.40 12.34
C GLY A 157 -5.38 12.03 11.78
N ASN A 158 -4.09 11.73 11.86
CA ASN A 158 -3.50 10.47 11.37
C ASN A 158 -3.57 9.33 12.40
N THR A 159 -4.39 9.44 13.45
CA THR A 159 -4.57 8.37 14.41
C THR A 159 -5.38 7.21 13.83
N ASN A 160 -5.27 6.04 14.45
CA ASN A 160 -6.06 4.86 14.09
C ASN A 160 -7.46 4.85 14.71
N PHE A 161 -7.96 6.01 15.15
CA PHE A 161 -9.24 6.13 15.83
C PHE A 161 -10.22 7.01 15.05
N ILE A 162 -11.51 6.76 15.25
CA ILE A 162 -12.62 7.60 14.77
C ILE A 162 -13.72 7.61 15.83
N PHE A 163 -14.35 8.76 16.08
CA PHE A 163 -15.56 8.79 16.88
C PHE A 163 -16.78 8.45 16.03
N ASP A 164 -17.46 7.35 16.37
CA ASP A 164 -18.79 7.02 15.85
C ASP A 164 -19.82 7.91 16.52
N ASN A 165 -19.85 7.90 17.84
CA ASN A 165 -20.72 8.76 18.65
C ASN A 165 -19.88 9.62 19.59
N LEU A 166 -20.19 10.90 19.63
CA LEU A 166 -19.57 11.86 20.52
C LEU A 166 -20.64 12.82 21.01
N ASP A 167 -21.00 12.70 22.27
CA ASP A 167 -21.96 13.60 22.92
C ASP A 167 -21.23 14.83 23.46
N VAL A 168 -21.90 15.99 23.39
CA VAL A 168 -21.37 17.25 23.93
C VAL A 168 -22.39 17.84 24.89
N GLU A 169 -21.97 17.98 26.13
CA GLU A 169 -22.65 18.73 27.19
C GLU A 169 -21.94 20.05 27.39
N ILE A 170 -22.63 21.15 27.20
CA ILE A 170 -22.08 22.51 27.34
C ILE A 170 -23.14 23.40 27.97
N ASP A 171 -22.77 24.21 28.97
CA ASP A 171 -23.62 25.22 29.64
C ASP A 171 -23.25 26.65 29.20
#